data_aca7784c44e5660af25a356a45b2eb4d
#
_entry.id   aca7784c44e5660af25a356a45b2eb4d
#
_cell.length_a   1.000
_cell.length_b   1.000
_cell.length_c   1.000
_cell.angle_alpha   90.00
_cell.angle_beta   90.00
_cell.angle_gamma   90.00
#
_symmetry.space_group_name_H-M   'P 1'
#
loop_
_entity.id
_entity.type
_entity.pdbx_description
1 polymer ?
#
loop_
_entity_poly.entity_id
_entity_poly.type
_entity_poly.pdbx_seq_one_letter_code
_entity_poly.pdbx_strand_id
1 'polypeptide(L)'
;MAETNIDINGGHSQVNPAATQAVQNNYYGTPVPLHEEAAARTVVVLGAGVDTAAGFSNPCSLVPKITEWLETDEGKSVDAALRKLLKGLRFSYAKFVDNAIERLAHDLDRERETICSRVTRELEQNDHLDEGQRKMGQLIVRLFHKITEVKDGAAIDEETEELIREVTGIDPTEETIIDFSRVNYTKTFEDIVKYILQTSLHDTENPILRHVYTNLLDIGQLLAQHFYGFFTNKPSEIKTYLYIAWTLWAYIVHEEQAVAAGSQSDSVPVYGQLSGRVQVQVVTFNHTTLAAAASPSSIYFNGDLTHYVDVENKNDLQVDDLLSLDLPAFFADRLAGELSLEGDRLAVPIPSFMPPLKLKPVITGRYVTTWYRTAEAIHRASRILILGHTLHGGDAFFNDMLRANRHAEIIVVGRDLAAACNDVCLTLQLSPTRYTQITVQGHPARKYDNRVTVIATDLHALDLTDWLE
;
A
#
# COMPACT_ATOMS: atom_id res chain seq x y z
N MET A 1 -28.92 23.68 37.72
CA MET A 1 -27.94 22.86 36.96
C MET A 1 -28.58 21.50 36.77
N ALA A 2 -28.96 21.16 35.57
CA ALA A 2 -29.56 19.88 35.28
C ALA A 2 -28.41 18.85 35.14
N GLU A 3 -28.41 17.82 35.96
CA GLU A 3 -27.50 16.69 35.87
C GLU A 3 -27.81 15.91 34.59
N THR A 4 -26.79 15.75 33.76
CA THR A 4 -26.88 14.95 32.53
C THR A 4 -26.53 13.51 32.89
N ASN A 5 -27.52 12.66 33.01
CA ASN A 5 -27.28 11.22 33.15
C ASN A 5 -27.13 10.61 31.75
N ILE A 6 -25.96 10.08 31.47
CA ILE A 6 -25.70 9.29 30.27
C ILE A 6 -25.90 7.81 30.64
N ASP A 7 -26.96 7.23 30.16
CA ASP A 7 -27.20 5.78 30.32
C ASP A 7 -26.56 5.03 29.14
N ILE A 8 -25.50 4.31 29.44
CA ILE A 8 -24.69 3.58 28.44
C ILE A 8 -25.38 2.26 28.02
N ASN A 9 -26.38 1.79 28.76
CA ASN A 9 -26.97 0.47 28.53
C ASN A 9 -28.34 0.49 27.83
N GLY A 10 -28.95 1.62 27.62
CA GLY A 10 -30.34 1.67 27.16
C GLY A 10 -30.62 2.45 25.88
N GLY A 11 -29.65 3.00 25.23
CA GLY A 11 -29.87 3.75 24.00
C GLY A 11 -30.62 5.08 24.15
N HIS A 12 -30.81 5.57 25.36
CA HIS A 12 -31.39 6.88 25.64
C HIS A 12 -30.42 7.73 26.45
N SER A 13 -29.58 8.48 25.78
CA SER A 13 -28.88 9.59 26.41
C SER A 13 -29.83 10.80 26.48
N GLN A 14 -30.26 11.18 27.68
CA GLN A 14 -30.92 12.48 27.87
C GLN A 14 -29.83 13.55 27.89
N VAL A 15 -29.52 14.07 26.72
CA VAL A 15 -28.71 15.29 26.57
C VAL A 15 -29.64 16.49 26.65
N ASN A 16 -29.19 17.58 27.27
CA ASN A 16 -29.93 18.85 27.29
C ASN A 16 -30.46 19.15 25.86
N PRO A 17 -31.76 19.32 25.65
CA PRO A 17 -32.34 19.54 24.32
C PRO A 17 -31.66 20.65 23.50
N ALA A 18 -31.18 21.69 24.17
CA ALA A 18 -30.44 22.78 23.52
C ALA A 18 -29.04 22.34 23.04
N ALA A 19 -28.36 21.47 23.80
CA ALA A 19 -27.08 20.91 23.39
C ALA A 19 -27.24 19.88 22.25
N THR A 20 -28.32 19.10 22.28
CA THR A 20 -28.63 18.14 21.20
C THR A 20 -28.93 18.87 19.89
N GLN A 21 -29.66 19.97 19.91
CA GLN A 21 -29.88 20.82 18.73
C GLN A 21 -28.61 21.48 18.23
N ALA A 22 -27.72 21.94 19.12
CA ALA A 22 -26.45 22.53 18.74
C ALA A 22 -25.52 21.49 18.12
N VAL A 23 -25.48 20.28 18.66
CA VAL A 23 -24.70 19.16 18.11
C VAL A 23 -25.27 18.69 16.77
N GLN A 24 -26.59 18.55 16.65
CA GLN A 24 -27.24 18.22 15.38
C GLN A 24 -27.03 19.29 14.31
N ASN A 25 -27.13 20.57 14.66
CA ASN A 25 -26.91 21.67 13.71
C ASN A 25 -25.41 21.78 13.28
N ASN A 26 -24.50 21.33 14.10
CA ASN A 26 -23.07 21.28 13.74
C ASN A 26 -22.70 20.05 12.90
N TYR A 27 -23.41 18.92 13.10
CA TYR A 27 -23.21 17.71 12.31
C TYR A 27 -24.06 17.67 11.04
N TYR A 28 -25.24 18.26 11.08
CA TYR A 28 -26.16 18.45 9.94
C TYR A 28 -26.25 19.93 9.65
N GLY A 29 -25.12 20.60 9.45
CA GLY A 29 -25.10 21.90 8.79
C GLY A 29 -26.03 21.79 7.60
N THR A 30 -26.86 22.81 7.34
CA THR A 30 -27.76 22.89 6.18
C THR A 30 -27.08 22.17 5.04
N PRO A 31 -27.70 21.12 4.46
CA PRO A 31 -27.10 20.44 3.33
C PRO A 31 -26.68 21.54 2.37
N VAL A 32 -25.38 21.68 2.15
CA VAL A 32 -24.92 22.53 1.06
C VAL A 32 -25.72 22.01 -0.11
N PRO A 33 -26.51 22.83 -0.81
CA PRO A 33 -27.28 22.38 -1.94
C PRO A 33 -26.23 21.74 -2.85
N LEU A 34 -26.21 20.44 -2.85
CA LEU A 34 -25.42 19.69 -3.81
C LEU A 34 -26.02 20.19 -5.12
N HIS A 35 -25.24 20.93 -5.90
CA HIS A 35 -25.57 21.09 -7.30
C HIS A 35 -25.96 19.71 -7.75
N GLU A 36 -27.14 19.57 -8.34
CA GLU A 36 -27.55 18.37 -9.07
C GLU A 36 -26.61 18.20 -10.27
N GLU A 37 -25.33 17.95 -10.00
CA GLU A 37 -24.46 17.30 -10.96
C GLU A 37 -25.08 15.94 -11.17
N ALA A 38 -25.41 15.64 -12.42
CA ALA A 38 -26.01 14.40 -12.84
C ALA A 38 -25.20 13.28 -12.19
N ALA A 39 -25.81 12.58 -11.22
CA ALA A 39 -25.10 11.63 -10.37
C ALA A 39 -24.35 10.65 -11.27
N ALA A 40 -23.04 10.57 -11.11
CA ALA A 40 -22.22 9.67 -11.90
C ALA A 40 -22.76 8.24 -11.74
N ARG A 41 -23.21 7.65 -12.83
CA ARG A 41 -23.75 6.27 -12.82
C ARG A 41 -22.66 5.25 -12.60
N THR A 42 -21.45 5.56 -13.06
CA THR A 42 -20.28 4.69 -12.97
C THR A 42 -19.20 5.33 -12.10
N VAL A 43 -18.73 4.56 -11.12
CA VAL A 43 -17.55 4.89 -10.30
C VAL A 43 -16.42 3.96 -10.69
N VAL A 44 -15.26 4.52 -11.00
CA VAL A 44 -14.04 3.77 -11.29
C VAL A 44 -13.07 3.94 -10.12
N VAL A 45 -12.70 2.83 -9.52
CA VAL A 45 -11.75 2.77 -8.41
C VAL A 45 -10.41 2.30 -8.94
N LEU A 46 -9.38 3.12 -8.76
CA LEU A 46 -8.02 2.87 -9.23
C LEU A 46 -7.10 2.53 -8.06
N GLY A 47 -6.38 1.43 -8.17
CA GLY A 47 -5.35 1.04 -7.24
C GLY A 47 -3.96 1.00 -7.87
N ALA A 48 -2.95 0.65 -7.08
CA ALA A 48 -1.53 0.69 -7.46
C ALA A 48 -1.20 -0.11 -8.73
N GLY A 49 -1.97 -1.14 -9.05
CA GLY A 49 -1.77 -1.92 -10.28
C GLY A 49 -1.93 -1.09 -11.56
N VAL A 50 -2.73 0.00 -11.55
CA VAL A 50 -2.89 0.91 -12.68
C VAL A 50 -1.64 1.76 -12.87
N ASP A 51 -1.07 2.32 -11.80
CA ASP A 51 0.15 3.11 -11.85
C ASP A 51 1.37 2.24 -12.17
N THR A 52 1.43 1.01 -11.64
CA THR A 52 2.48 0.04 -12.02
C THR A 52 2.47 -0.23 -13.53
N ALA A 53 1.27 -0.32 -14.14
CA ALA A 53 1.14 -0.42 -15.60
C ALA A 53 1.60 0.85 -16.33
N ALA A 54 1.64 2.01 -15.66
CA ALA A 54 2.20 3.26 -16.16
C ALA A 54 3.71 3.39 -16.01
N GLY A 55 4.38 2.39 -15.41
CA GLY A 55 5.82 2.39 -15.18
C GLY A 55 6.25 2.77 -13.77
N PHE A 56 5.31 3.02 -12.85
CA PHE A 56 5.63 3.27 -11.46
C PHE A 56 6.01 2.00 -10.69
N SER A 57 6.77 2.18 -9.65
CA SER A 57 7.17 1.08 -8.77
C SER A 57 5.96 0.40 -8.12
N ASN A 58 6.03 -0.92 -8.05
CA ASN A 58 5.08 -1.69 -7.25
C ASN A 58 5.23 -1.31 -5.75
N PRO A 59 4.14 -1.10 -5.00
CA PRO A 59 4.22 -0.80 -3.57
C PRO A 59 5.11 -1.77 -2.77
N CYS A 60 5.15 -3.04 -3.16
CA CYS A 60 6.01 -4.04 -2.52
C CYS A 60 7.51 -3.81 -2.75
N SER A 61 7.90 -3.09 -3.81
CA SER A 61 9.31 -2.83 -4.14
C SER A 61 9.78 -1.42 -3.73
N LEU A 62 8.93 -0.62 -3.08
CA LEU A 62 9.24 0.77 -2.76
C LEU A 62 10.46 0.92 -1.83
N VAL A 63 10.58 0.10 -0.78
CA VAL A 63 11.72 0.23 0.15
C VAL A 63 13.05 -0.05 -0.53
N PRO A 64 13.23 -1.17 -1.28
CA PRO A 64 14.43 -1.40 -2.07
C PRO A 64 14.75 -0.25 -3.04
N LYS A 65 13.78 0.18 -3.81
CA LYS A 65 13.97 1.24 -4.82
C LYS A 65 14.27 2.60 -4.20
N ILE A 66 13.66 2.95 -3.09
CA ILE A 66 14.04 4.15 -2.31
C ILE A 66 15.51 4.03 -1.86
N THR A 67 15.92 2.85 -1.39
CA THR A 67 17.31 2.63 -0.95
C THR A 67 18.30 2.82 -2.10
N GLU A 68 17.99 2.29 -3.28
CA GLU A 68 18.79 2.47 -4.50
C GLU A 68 18.81 3.95 -4.95
N TRP A 69 17.64 4.60 -4.97
CA TRP A 69 17.55 6.02 -5.34
C TRP A 69 18.34 6.93 -4.40
N LEU A 70 18.36 6.63 -3.11
CA LEU A 70 19.15 7.40 -2.13
C LEU A 70 20.68 7.30 -2.36
N GLU A 71 21.15 6.36 -3.18
CA GLU A 71 22.54 6.28 -3.62
C GLU A 71 22.84 7.14 -4.88
N THR A 72 21.82 7.65 -5.58
CA THR A 72 21.99 8.60 -6.69
C THR A 72 22.38 9.99 -6.18
N ASP A 73 22.86 10.86 -7.08
CA ASP A 73 23.24 12.23 -6.71
C ASP A 73 22.05 13.06 -6.20
N GLU A 74 20.88 12.89 -6.82
CA GLU A 74 19.63 13.55 -6.39
C GLU A 74 19.18 13.03 -5.02
N GLY A 75 19.09 11.71 -4.86
CA GLY A 75 18.69 11.08 -3.62
C GLY A 75 19.60 11.41 -2.45
N LYS A 76 20.94 11.45 -2.67
CA LYS A 76 21.93 11.90 -1.68
C LYS A 76 21.71 13.36 -1.28
N SER A 77 21.36 14.21 -2.25
CA SER A 77 21.10 15.63 -1.97
C SER A 77 19.83 15.81 -1.14
N VAL A 78 18.77 15.07 -1.44
CA VAL A 78 17.53 15.04 -0.66
C VAL A 78 17.77 14.49 0.76
N ASP A 79 18.47 13.36 0.89
CA ASP A 79 18.83 12.77 2.19
C ASP A 79 19.61 13.76 3.06
N ALA A 80 20.63 14.43 2.47
CA ALA A 80 21.42 15.42 3.17
C ALA A 80 20.59 16.63 3.64
N ALA A 81 19.67 17.12 2.81
CA ALA A 81 18.77 18.20 3.16
C ALA A 81 17.83 17.80 4.32
N LEU A 82 17.19 16.63 4.22
CA LEU A 82 16.32 16.11 5.28
C LEU A 82 17.07 15.89 6.60
N ARG A 83 18.28 15.32 6.57
CA ARG A 83 19.09 15.12 7.80
C ARG A 83 19.53 16.43 8.43
N LYS A 84 19.79 17.46 7.63
CA LYS A 84 20.08 18.81 8.13
C LYS A 84 18.88 19.41 8.86
N LEU A 85 17.66 19.18 8.36
CA LEU A 85 16.43 19.62 9.00
C LEU A 85 16.10 18.81 10.27
N LEU A 86 16.27 17.51 10.21
CA LEU A 86 15.92 16.57 11.27
C LEU A 86 17.14 16.21 12.13
N LYS A 87 17.78 17.22 12.71
CA LYS A 87 19.03 17.07 13.50
C LYS A 87 18.93 15.91 14.50
N GLY A 88 19.93 15.03 14.48
CA GLY A 88 19.99 13.87 15.37
C GLY A 88 19.14 12.67 14.94
N LEU A 89 18.63 12.66 13.72
CA LEU A 89 17.97 11.51 13.13
C LEU A 89 18.92 10.29 13.08
N ARG A 90 18.46 9.15 13.59
CA ARG A 90 19.22 7.88 13.61
C ARG A 90 18.74 6.88 12.58
N PHE A 91 17.56 7.07 12.02
CA PHE A 91 16.98 6.18 11.03
C PHE A 91 17.74 6.23 9.71
N SER A 92 17.87 5.08 9.04
CA SER A 92 18.21 4.97 7.62
C SER A 92 17.52 3.75 7.03
N TYR A 93 17.18 3.80 5.75
CA TYR A 93 16.56 2.67 5.06
C TYR A 93 17.47 1.44 5.05
N ALA A 94 18.78 1.59 4.81
CA ALA A 94 19.74 0.49 4.85
C ALA A 94 19.71 -0.24 6.20
N LYS A 95 19.81 0.50 7.32
CA LYS A 95 19.69 -0.11 8.66
C LYS A 95 18.33 -0.72 8.92
N PHE A 96 17.27 -0.14 8.37
CA PHE A 96 15.92 -0.73 8.49
C PHE A 96 15.86 -2.06 7.78
N VAL A 97 16.40 -2.16 6.57
CA VAL A 97 16.48 -3.41 5.81
C VAL A 97 17.30 -4.45 6.57
N ASP A 98 18.50 -4.08 7.03
CA ASP A 98 19.35 -4.98 7.82
C ASP A 98 18.63 -5.50 9.08
N ASN A 99 17.99 -4.61 9.82
CA ASN A 99 17.22 -5.00 11.02
C ASN A 99 15.98 -5.84 10.68
N ALA A 100 15.35 -5.64 9.52
CA ALA A 100 14.23 -6.47 9.07
C ALA A 100 14.70 -7.88 8.75
N ILE A 101 15.86 -8.00 8.10
CA ILE A 101 16.52 -9.27 7.80
C ILE A 101 16.89 -10.01 9.09
N GLU A 102 17.50 -9.32 10.06
CA GLU A 102 17.85 -9.91 11.34
C GLU A 102 16.61 -10.39 12.12
N ARG A 103 15.55 -9.60 12.12
CA ARG A 103 14.29 -10.01 12.77
C ARG A 103 13.65 -11.21 12.08
N LEU A 104 13.69 -11.29 10.75
CA LEU A 104 13.18 -12.45 10.05
C LEU A 104 13.91 -13.74 10.46
N ALA A 105 15.23 -13.68 10.54
CA ALA A 105 16.03 -14.83 10.98
C ALA A 105 15.62 -15.29 12.40
N HIS A 106 15.18 -14.38 13.26
CA HIS A 106 14.68 -14.71 14.60
C HIS A 106 13.19 -15.12 14.66
N ASP A 107 12.32 -14.51 13.81
CA ASP A 107 10.87 -14.71 13.85
C ASP A 107 10.35 -15.67 12.77
N LEU A 108 11.24 -16.43 12.13
CA LEU A 108 10.95 -17.35 11.02
C LEU A 108 9.80 -18.32 11.34
N ASP A 109 9.67 -18.77 12.58
CA ASP A 109 8.63 -19.72 12.98
C ASP A 109 7.21 -19.15 12.78
N ARG A 110 7.05 -17.83 12.82
CA ARG A 110 5.75 -17.16 12.76
C ARG A 110 5.22 -16.96 11.34
N GLU A 111 6.11 -16.67 10.39
CA GLU A 111 5.75 -16.35 8.99
C GLU A 111 5.98 -17.52 8.03
N ARG A 112 6.65 -18.57 8.51
CA ARG A 112 7.09 -19.72 7.71
C ARG A 112 5.98 -20.36 6.89
N GLU A 113 4.86 -20.71 7.54
CA GLU A 113 3.77 -21.42 6.85
C GLU A 113 3.15 -20.56 5.75
N THR A 114 3.04 -19.27 5.99
CA THR A 114 2.50 -18.30 5.02
C THR A 114 3.44 -18.18 3.81
N ILE A 115 4.73 -18.03 4.05
CA ILE A 115 5.74 -17.90 2.98
C ILE A 115 5.80 -19.19 2.17
N CYS A 116 5.93 -20.36 2.84
CA CYS A 116 5.94 -21.65 2.16
C CYS A 116 4.72 -21.85 1.27
N SER A 117 3.53 -21.60 1.78
CA SER A 117 2.28 -21.78 1.03
C SER A 117 2.22 -20.91 -0.21
N ARG A 118 2.69 -19.65 -0.11
CA ARG A 118 2.72 -18.70 -1.24
C ARG A 118 3.76 -19.08 -2.27
N VAL A 119 4.99 -19.39 -1.83
CA VAL A 119 6.09 -19.81 -2.72
C VAL A 119 5.75 -21.12 -3.42
N THR A 120 5.21 -22.12 -2.72
CA THR A 120 4.77 -23.38 -3.33
C THR A 120 3.73 -23.14 -4.40
N ARG A 121 2.72 -22.30 -4.14
CA ARG A 121 1.72 -21.95 -5.13
C ARG A 121 2.32 -21.27 -6.35
N GLU A 122 3.28 -20.36 -6.15
CA GLU A 122 3.98 -19.69 -7.25
C GLU A 122 4.76 -20.68 -8.10
N LEU A 123 5.46 -21.62 -7.48
CA LEU A 123 6.20 -22.70 -8.18
C LEU A 123 5.28 -23.61 -9.02
N GLU A 124 4.05 -23.85 -8.53
CA GLU A 124 3.07 -24.73 -9.19
C GLU A 124 2.29 -24.02 -10.30
N GLN A 125 2.02 -22.73 -10.17
CA GLN A 125 1.09 -21.99 -11.02
C GLN A 125 1.77 -21.05 -12.03
N ASN A 126 3.03 -20.69 -11.82
CA ASN A 126 3.75 -19.77 -12.69
C ASN A 126 4.71 -20.51 -13.62
N ASP A 127 4.25 -20.76 -14.86
CA ASP A 127 5.06 -21.43 -15.90
C ASP A 127 6.19 -20.54 -16.47
N HIS A 128 6.18 -19.23 -16.18
CA HIS A 128 7.14 -18.25 -16.68
C HIS A 128 8.39 -18.10 -15.80
N LEU A 129 8.48 -18.82 -14.68
CA LEU A 129 9.66 -18.80 -13.82
C LEU A 129 10.88 -19.38 -14.55
N ASP A 130 11.99 -18.65 -14.50
CA ASP A 130 13.28 -19.18 -14.96
C ASP A 130 13.84 -20.23 -14.00
N GLU A 131 14.94 -20.90 -14.43
CA GLU A 131 15.55 -21.98 -13.65
C GLU A 131 16.11 -21.48 -12.31
N GLY A 132 16.71 -20.28 -12.26
CA GLY A 132 17.23 -19.68 -11.04
C GLY A 132 16.12 -19.34 -10.03
N GLN A 133 15.01 -18.77 -10.52
CA GLN A 133 13.84 -18.48 -9.71
C GLN A 133 13.21 -19.76 -9.14
N ARG A 134 13.12 -20.83 -9.96
CA ARG A 134 12.62 -22.12 -9.49
C ARG A 134 13.51 -22.73 -8.41
N LYS A 135 14.85 -22.74 -8.60
CA LYS A 135 15.80 -23.22 -7.61
C LYS A 135 15.73 -22.42 -6.31
N MET A 136 15.64 -21.10 -6.41
CA MET A 136 15.46 -20.22 -5.24
C MET A 136 14.18 -20.57 -4.46
N GLY A 137 13.06 -20.74 -5.16
CA GLY A 137 11.78 -21.11 -4.54
C GLY A 137 11.84 -22.49 -3.87
N GLN A 138 12.44 -23.47 -4.53
CA GLN A 138 12.64 -24.81 -3.97
C GLN A 138 13.53 -24.76 -2.72
N LEU A 139 14.59 -23.97 -2.74
CA LEU A 139 15.46 -23.79 -1.58
C LEU A 139 14.68 -23.18 -0.39
N ILE A 140 13.91 -22.12 -0.63
CA ILE A 140 13.10 -21.47 0.43
C ILE A 140 12.12 -22.47 1.05
N VAL A 141 11.35 -23.18 0.24
CA VAL A 141 10.38 -24.17 0.71
C VAL A 141 11.05 -25.29 1.48
N ARG A 142 12.15 -25.84 0.95
CA ARG A 142 12.89 -26.92 1.61
C ARG A 142 13.52 -26.48 2.93
N LEU A 143 14.21 -25.34 2.97
CA LEU A 143 14.79 -24.81 4.21
C LEU A 143 13.71 -24.60 5.27
N PHE A 144 12.57 -24.07 4.92
CA PHE A 144 11.51 -23.80 5.87
C PHE A 144 10.81 -25.08 6.37
N HIS A 145 10.69 -26.10 5.52
CA HIS A 145 10.23 -27.42 5.97
C HIS A 145 11.27 -28.10 6.86
N LYS A 146 12.54 -28.05 6.46
CA LYS A 146 13.64 -28.66 7.23
C LYS A 146 13.83 -28.09 8.62
N ILE A 147 13.51 -26.82 8.85
CA ILE A 147 13.54 -26.22 10.21
C ILE A 147 12.72 -27.06 11.19
N THR A 148 11.58 -27.59 10.79
CA THR A 148 10.74 -28.44 11.67
C THR A 148 11.38 -29.81 11.85
N GLU A 149 11.85 -30.43 10.79
CA GLU A 149 12.47 -31.76 10.84
C GLU A 149 13.78 -31.74 11.65
N VAL A 150 14.59 -30.70 11.49
CA VAL A 150 15.84 -30.54 12.25
C VAL A 150 15.58 -30.25 13.71
N LYS A 151 14.51 -29.53 14.07
CA LYS A 151 14.05 -29.40 15.46
C LYS A 151 13.67 -30.75 16.06
N ASP A 152 13.22 -31.69 15.24
CA ASP A 152 12.92 -33.07 15.63
C ASP A 152 14.14 -34.01 15.53
N GLY A 153 15.34 -33.50 15.20
CA GLY A 153 16.61 -34.22 15.15
C GLY A 153 16.99 -34.82 13.80
N ALA A 154 16.33 -34.44 12.70
CA ALA A 154 16.68 -34.90 11.36
C ALA A 154 17.84 -34.08 10.75
N ALA A 155 18.76 -34.73 10.07
CA ALA A 155 19.83 -34.07 9.31
C ALA A 155 19.28 -33.41 8.03
N ILE A 156 20.07 -32.48 7.47
CA ILE A 156 19.81 -31.93 6.14
C ILE A 156 20.07 -33.03 5.12
N ASP A 157 19.19 -33.20 4.13
CA ASP A 157 19.38 -34.13 3.04
C ASP A 157 20.29 -33.57 1.97
N GLU A 158 20.94 -34.50 1.21
CA GLU A 158 21.94 -34.21 0.17
C GLU A 158 21.37 -33.24 -0.90
N GLU A 159 20.09 -33.36 -1.25
CA GLU A 159 19.44 -32.52 -2.26
C GLU A 159 19.26 -31.06 -1.76
N THR A 160 18.98 -30.87 -0.47
CA THR A 160 18.93 -29.55 0.15
C THR A 160 20.34 -28.94 0.28
N GLU A 161 21.34 -29.72 0.60
CA GLU A 161 22.74 -29.27 0.62
C GLU A 161 23.20 -28.78 -0.75
N GLU A 162 22.87 -29.55 -1.81
CA GLU A 162 23.21 -29.17 -3.19
C GLU A 162 22.52 -27.86 -3.60
N LEU A 163 21.24 -27.69 -3.29
CA LEU A 163 20.52 -26.45 -3.54
C LEU A 163 21.13 -25.25 -2.78
N ILE A 164 21.50 -25.42 -1.52
CA ILE A 164 22.19 -24.36 -0.75
C ILE A 164 23.45 -23.94 -1.47
N ARG A 165 24.30 -24.92 -1.86
CA ARG A 165 25.56 -24.65 -2.52
C ARG A 165 25.37 -23.97 -3.88
N GLU A 166 24.41 -24.45 -4.68
CA GLU A 166 24.13 -23.88 -6.00
C GLU A 166 23.58 -22.44 -5.93
N VAL A 167 22.65 -22.18 -5.03
CA VAL A 167 21.93 -20.89 -4.98
C VAL A 167 22.73 -19.83 -4.22
N THR A 168 23.39 -20.21 -3.12
CA THR A 168 24.01 -19.24 -2.20
C THR A 168 25.55 -19.23 -2.28
N GLY A 169 26.17 -20.30 -2.84
CA GLY A 169 27.62 -20.50 -2.80
C GLY A 169 28.17 -20.86 -1.41
N ILE A 170 27.31 -21.07 -0.42
CA ILE A 170 27.68 -21.44 0.95
C ILE A 170 27.80 -22.97 1.03
N ASP A 171 28.85 -23.48 1.62
CA ASP A 171 29.02 -24.92 1.84
C ASP A 171 28.37 -25.34 3.15
N PRO A 172 27.25 -26.10 3.13
CA PRO A 172 26.51 -26.44 4.34
C PRO A 172 27.31 -27.49 5.17
N THR A 173 27.14 -27.42 6.47
CA THR A 173 27.66 -28.36 7.45
C THR A 173 26.52 -29.14 8.10
N GLU A 174 26.81 -30.25 8.80
CA GLU A 174 25.81 -31.04 9.54
C GLU A 174 24.98 -30.19 10.51
N GLU A 175 25.54 -29.09 11.03
CA GLU A 175 24.86 -28.16 11.94
C GLU A 175 24.43 -26.83 11.25
N THR A 176 24.05 -26.88 9.98
CA THR A 176 23.81 -25.65 9.18
C THR A 176 22.61 -24.85 9.67
N ILE A 177 21.56 -25.47 10.17
CA ILE A 177 20.29 -24.80 10.49
C ILE A 177 20.17 -24.43 11.97
N ILE A 178 20.41 -25.37 12.89
CA ILE A 178 20.17 -25.17 14.32
C ILE A 178 21.41 -25.52 15.15
N ASP A 179 21.79 -24.60 16.04
CA ASP A 179 22.74 -24.89 17.12
C ASP A 179 21.97 -25.43 18.34
N PHE A 180 21.96 -26.75 18.47
CA PHE A 180 21.28 -27.44 19.56
C PHE A 180 21.85 -27.09 20.95
N SER A 181 23.10 -26.60 21.03
CA SER A 181 23.73 -26.19 22.28
C SER A 181 23.15 -24.87 22.82
N ARG A 182 22.60 -24.04 21.95
CA ARG A 182 22.06 -22.71 22.27
C ARG A 182 20.57 -22.55 22.01
N VAL A 183 19.92 -23.55 21.38
CA VAL A 183 18.51 -23.51 20.95
C VAL A 183 18.23 -22.34 20.01
N ASN A 184 19.20 -21.97 19.19
CA ASN A 184 19.11 -20.86 18.22
C ASN A 184 19.48 -21.34 16.83
N TYR A 185 19.13 -20.55 15.82
CA TYR A 185 19.65 -20.78 14.45
C TYR A 185 21.15 -20.58 14.41
N THR A 186 21.82 -21.33 13.53
CA THR A 186 23.25 -21.17 13.32
C THR A 186 23.52 -19.87 12.55
N LYS A 187 24.75 -19.38 12.68
CA LYS A 187 25.19 -18.24 11.88
C LYS A 187 25.14 -18.54 10.37
N THR A 188 25.45 -19.78 9.98
CA THR A 188 25.38 -20.21 8.57
C THR A 188 23.97 -20.11 8.02
N PHE A 189 22.96 -20.53 8.80
CA PHE A 189 21.56 -20.40 8.42
C PHE A 189 21.14 -18.92 8.29
N GLU A 190 21.53 -18.09 9.26
CA GLU A 190 21.30 -16.65 9.18
C GLU A 190 21.95 -16.03 7.94
N ASP A 191 23.16 -16.44 7.59
CA ASP A 191 23.86 -15.96 6.39
C ASP A 191 23.16 -16.41 5.10
N ILE A 192 22.60 -17.65 5.06
CA ILE A 192 21.79 -18.13 3.94
C ILE A 192 20.51 -17.29 3.79
N VAL A 193 19.79 -17.05 4.88
CA VAL A 193 18.57 -16.22 4.88
C VAL A 193 18.91 -14.78 4.47
N LYS A 194 19.98 -14.21 4.99
CA LYS A 194 20.47 -12.89 4.59
C LYS A 194 20.80 -12.83 3.10
N TYR A 195 21.47 -13.83 2.56
CA TYR A 195 21.76 -13.92 1.14
C TYR A 195 20.47 -13.92 0.30
N ILE A 196 19.49 -14.77 0.65
CA ILE A 196 18.20 -14.84 -0.03
C ILE A 196 17.51 -13.48 -0.02
N LEU A 197 17.50 -12.81 1.13
CA LEU A 197 16.83 -11.52 1.30
C LEU A 197 17.59 -10.37 0.60
N GLN A 198 18.91 -10.36 0.66
CA GLN A 198 19.73 -9.37 -0.05
C GLN A 198 19.59 -9.54 -1.57
N THR A 199 19.59 -10.78 -2.06
CA THR A 199 19.33 -11.05 -3.48
C THR A 199 17.94 -10.58 -3.87
N SER A 200 16.95 -10.72 -2.98
CA SER A 200 15.59 -10.24 -3.23
C SER A 200 15.48 -8.71 -3.37
N LEU A 201 16.35 -7.96 -2.73
CA LEU A 201 16.39 -6.50 -2.84
C LEU A 201 16.89 -6.05 -4.22
N HIS A 202 17.78 -6.81 -4.84
CA HIS A 202 18.31 -6.51 -6.17
C HIS A 202 17.44 -7.09 -7.30
N ASP A 203 16.63 -8.10 -7.01
CA ASP A 203 15.73 -8.75 -7.97
C ASP A 203 14.26 -8.58 -7.53
N THR A 204 13.78 -7.35 -7.54
CA THR A 204 12.41 -6.99 -7.14
C THR A 204 11.34 -7.52 -8.10
N GLU A 205 11.73 -7.91 -9.30
CA GLU A 205 10.83 -8.50 -10.32
C GLU A 205 10.61 -10.00 -10.07
N ASN A 206 11.44 -10.63 -9.25
CA ASN A 206 11.36 -12.06 -8.95
C ASN A 206 10.07 -12.39 -8.16
N PRO A 207 9.11 -13.14 -8.74
CA PRO A 207 7.85 -13.41 -8.09
C PRO A 207 7.99 -14.25 -6.83
N ILE A 208 8.98 -15.13 -6.77
CA ILE A 208 9.28 -15.95 -5.59
C ILE A 208 9.71 -15.08 -4.41
N LEU A 209 10.70 -14.23 -4.65
CA LEU A 209 11.26 -13.37 -3.61
C LEU A 209 10.29 -12.30 -3.17
N ARG A 210 9.37 -11.88 -4.05
CA ARG A 210 8.27 -10.98 -3.69
C ARG A 210 7.45 -11.50 -2.52
N HIS A 211 7.17 -12.81 -2.47
CA HIS A 211 6.43 -13.40 -1.35
C HIS A 211 7.20 -13.37 -0.03
N VAL A 212 8.53 -13.36 -0.10
CA VAL A 212 9.39 -13.29 1.09
C VAL A 212 9.43 -11.87 1.65
N TYR A 213 9.70 -10.87 0.83
CA TYR A 213 9.94 -9.51 1.33
C TYR A 213 8.68 -8.63 1.45
N THR A 214 7.57 -8.98 0.80
CA THR A 214 6.32 -8.20 0.90
C THR A 214 5.86 -7.98 2.35
N ASN A 215 6.08 -8.97 3.20
CA ASN A 215 5.69 -8.87 4.61
C ASN A 215 6.76 -8.19 5.49
N LEU A 216 8.01 -8.08 5.01
CA LEU A 216 9.14 -7.58 5.79
C LEU A 216 9.48 -6.13 5.53
N LEU A 217 9.33 -5.73 4.27
CA LEU A 217 9.74 -4.42 3.76
C LEU A 217 8.53 -3.59 3.32
N ASP A 218 7.37 -3.87 3.89
CA ASP A 218 6.14 -3.12 3.62
C ASP A 218 6.26 -1.69 4.18
N ILE A 219 6.32 -0.72 3.26
CA ILE A 219 6.41 0.70 3.58
C ILE A 219 5.20 1.18 4.39
N GLY A 220 4.03 0.60 4.14
CA GLY A 220 2.81 0.93 4.88
C GLY A 220 2.90 0.53 6.34
N GLN A 221 3.42 -0.66 6.63
CA GLN A 221 3.65 -1.11 8.01
C GLN A 221 4.72 -0.26 8.69
N LEU A 222 5.80 0.10 7.97
CA LEU A 222 6.84 0.98 8.48
C LEU A 222 6.29 2.36 8.85
N LEU A 223 5.55 2.98 7.93
CA LEU A 223 4.87 4.26 8.20
C LEU A 223 3.89 4.14 9.36
N ALA A 224 3.11 3.07 9.42
CA ALA A 224 2.17 2.83 10.49
C ALA A 224 2.85 2.77 11.86
N GLN A 225 3.92 1.99 11.98
CA GLN A 225 4.67 1.84 13.22
C GLN A 225 5.19 3.19 13.73
N HIS A 226 5.82 3.98 12.86
CA HIS A 226 6.35 5.29 13.23
C HIS A 226 5.28 6.36 13.36
N PHE A 227 4.16 6.23 12.64
CA PHE A 227 3.01 7.12 12.80
C PHE A 227 2.38 7.02 14.20
N TYR A 228 2.26 5.82 14.75
CA TYR A 228 1.83 5.68 16.14
C TYR A 228 2.81 6.32 17.12
N GLY A 229 4.12 6.21 16.86
CA GLY A 229 5.15 6.90 17.61
C GLY A 229 5.04 8.43 17.57
N PHE A 230 4.56 8.98 16.46
CA PHE A 230 4.32 10.42 16.30
C PHE A 230 3.40 10.99 17.39
N PHE A 231 2.33 10.27 17.75
CA PHE A 231 1.40 10.70 18.80
C PHE A 231 1.95 10.51 20.23
N THR A 232 3.08 9.86 20.39
CA THR A 232 3.71 9.72 21.73
C THR A 232 4.52 10.93 22.15
N ASN A 233 4.60 11.97 21.32
CA ASN A 233 5.40 13.19 21.51
C ASN A 233 6.89 12.91 21.76
N LYS A 234 7.42 11.79 21.28
CA LYS A 234 8.86 11.50 21.34
C LYS A 234 9.56 12.15 20.13
N PRO A 235 10.46 13.11 20.32
CA PRO A 235 11.10 13.80 19.20
C PRO A 235 11.80 12.87 18.19
N SER A 236 12.36 11.75 18.67
CA SER A 236 13.00 10.76 17.81
C SER A 236 12.02 10.08 16.87
N GLU A 237 10.82 9.75 17.35
CA GLU A 237 9.78 9.10 16.55
C GLU A 237 9.18 10.07 15.53
N ILE A 238 8.94 11.31 15.93
CA ILE A 238 8.48 12.37 15.01
C ILE A 238 9.48 12.56 13.88
N LYS A 239 10.77 12.69 14.19
CA LYS A 239 11.84 12.86 13.18
C LYS A 239 11.93 11.65 12.24
N THR A 240 11.78 10.44 12.77
CA THR A 240 11.79 9.21 11.97
C THR A 240 10.60 9.17 11.03
N TYR A 241 9.39 9.46 11.51
CA TYR A 241 8.20 9.50 10.68
C TYR A 241 8.33 10.55 9.56
N LEU A 242 8.76 11.79 9.91
CA LEU A 242 8.96 12.85 8.93
C LEU A 242 9.95 12.45 7.84
N TYR A 243 11.07 11.85 8.23
CA TYR A 243 12.06 11.39 7.28
C TYR A 243 11.48 10.34 6.31
N ILE A 244 10.81 9.31 6.84
CA ILE A 244 10.23 8.25 6.02
C ILE A 244 9.16 8.81 5.09
N ALA A 245 8.24 9.62 5.60
CA ALA A 245 7.15 10.19 4.83
C ALA A 245 7.65 11.11 3.70
N TRP A 246 8.59 12.00 4.01
CA TRP A 246 9.15 12.92 3.02
C TRP A 246 10.07 12.24 2.01
N THR A 247 10.83 11.22 2.40
CA THR A 247 11.64 10.43 1.47
C THR A 247 10.73 9.64 0.50
N LEU A 248 9.66 9.04 1.00
CA LEU A 248 8.67 8.35 0.17
C LEU A 248 8.02 9.33 -0.82
N TRP A 249 7.59 10.49 -0.35
CA TRP A 249 7.01 11.52 -1.21
C TRP A 249 7.99 11.94 -2.31
N ALA A 250 9.22 12.25 -1.95
CA ALA A 250 10.25 12.66 -2.90
C ALA A 250 10.54 11.58 -3.94
N TYR A 251 10.60 10.33 -3.52
CA TYR A 251 10.81 9.22 -4.44
C TYR A 251 9.66 9.05 -5.45
N ILE A 252 8.40 9.15 -5.00
CA ILE A 252 7.27 9.05 -5.93
C ILE A 252 7.22 10.25 -6.88
N VAL A 253 7.56 11.46 -6.42
CA VAL A 253 7.70 12.64 -7.31
C VAL A 253 8.81 12.44 -8.33
N HIS A 254 9.97 11.91 -7.93
CA HIS A 254 11.05 11.53 -8.84
C HIS A 254 10.58 10.53 -9.91
N GLU A 255 9.84 9.47 -9.52
CA GLU A 255 9.28 8.53 -10.49
C GLU A 255 8.30 9.22 -11.45
N GLU A 256 7.44 10.11 -10.95
CA GLU A 256 6.48 10.83 -11.78
C GLU A 256 7.19 11.74 -12.81
N GLN A 257 8.25 12.43 -12.39
CA GLN A 257 9.09 13.22 -13.29
C GLN A 257 9.79 12.34 -14.33
N ALA A 258 10.31 11.17 -13.94
CA ALA A 258 10.97 10.23 -14.84
C ALA A 258 9.98 9.65 -15.87
N VAL A 259 8.78 9.27 -15.45
CA VAL A 259 7.71 8.78 -16.34
C VAL A 259 7.30 9.87 -17.32
N ALA A 260 7.13 11.12 -16.86
CA ALA A 260 6.77 12.24 -17.71
C ALA A 260 7.88 12.58 -18.73
N ALA A 261 9.15 12.48 -18.35
CA ALA A 261 10.30 12.73 -19.24
C ALA A 261 10.52 11.62 -20.26
N GLY A 262 10.11 10.40 -19.97
CA GLY A 262 10.39 9.21 -20.79
C GLY A 262 9.64 9.12 -22.11
N SER A 263 8.84 10.14 -22.50
CA SER A 263 8.15 10.26 -23.80
C SER A 263 7.39 9.01 -24.30
N GLN A 264 7.23 7.99 -23.50
CA GLN A 264 6.29 6.90 -23.75
C GLN A 264 4.90 7.32 -23.28
N SER A 265 4.41 8.41 -23.86
CA SER A 265 3.03 8.83 -23.69
C SER A 265 2.08 8.03 -24.59
N ASP A 266 2.34 6.78 -24.81
CA ASP A 266 1.26 5.88 -25.12
C ASP A 266 0.51 5.71 -23.80
N SER A 267 -0.49 6.58 -23.64
CA SER A 267 -1.37 6.66 -22.50
C SER A 267 -1.63 5.28 -21.95
N VAL A 268 -1.33 5.08 -20.64
CA VAL A 268 -1.76 3.85 -19.97
C VAL A 268 -3.21 3.61 -20.39
N PRO A 269 -3.52 2.47 -21.00
CA PRO A 269 -4.84 2.28 -21.63
C PRO A 269 -6.00 2.64 -20.72
N VAL A 270 -5.87 2.39 -19.41
CA VAL A 270 -6.91 2.75 -18.43
C VAL A 270 -7.09 4.26 -18.31
N TYR A 271 -6.02 5.04 -18.12
CA TYR A 271 -6.12 6.50 -18.00
C TYR A 271 -6.59 7.15 -19.30
N GLY A 272 -6.12 6.66 -20.45
CA GLY A 272 -6.57 7.10 -21.75
C GLY A 272 -8.06 6.87 -21.98
N GLN A 273 -8.59 5.72 -21.56
CA GLN A 273 -10.02 5.40 -21.67
C GLN A 273 -10.91 6.22 -20.72
N LEU A 274 -10.36 6.69 -19.58
CA LEU A 274 -11.06 7.56 -18.64
C LEU A 274 -11.07 9.03 -19.06
N SER A 275 -10.14 9.43 -19.92
CA SER A 275 -9.99 10.82 -20.33
C SER A 275 -11.25 11.35 -21.03
N GLY A 276 -11.71 12.54 -20.59
CA GLY A 276 -12.89 13.20 -21.16
C GLY A 276 -14.25 12.59 -20.77
N ARG A 277 -14.28 11.58 -19.91
CA ARG A 277 -15.53 10.93 -19.44
C ARG A 277 -16.13 11.66 -18.26
N VAL A 278 -16.84 12.77 -18.50
CA VAL A 278 -17.47 13.61 -17.45
C VAL A 278 -18.54 12.89 -16.63
N GLN A 279 -19.11 11.78 -17.10
CA GLN A 279 -20.12 11.01 -16.40
C GLN A 279 -19.55 9.94 -15.44
N VAL A 280 -18.23 9.80 -15.43
CA VAL A 280 -17.52 8.81 -14.63
C VAL A 280 -16.86 9.51 -13.44
N GLN A 281 -17.16 9.05 -12.23
CA GLN A 281 -16.44 9.49 -11.04
C GLN A 281 -15.24 8.58 -10.80
N VAL A 282 -14.05 9.15 -10.81
CA VAL A 282 -12.81 8.42 -10.47
C VAL A 282 -12.53 8.56 -8.99
N VAL A 283 -12.27 7.44 -8.32
CA VAL A 283 -11.74 7.35 -6.95
C VAL A 283 -10.40 6.64 -7.03
N THR A 284 -9.33 7.28 -6.61
CA THR A 284 -7.99 6.67 -6.68
C THR A 284 -7.40 6.48 -5.29
N PHE A 285 -6.74 5.33 -5.11
CA PHE A 285 -5.89 5.03 -3.97
C PHE A 285 -4.43 5.41 -4.21
N ASN A 286 -4.09 5.73 -5.47
CA ASN A 286 -2.77 6.18 -5.88
C ASN A 286 -2.57 7.66 -5.51
N HIS A 287 -1.33 8.06 -5.40
CA HIS A 287 -0.95 9.43 -5.01
C HIS A 287 -0.53 10.30 -6.20
N THR A 288 -0.25 9.68 -7.36
CA THR A 288 0.25 10.32 -8.57
C THR A 288 -0.76 11.27 -9.21
N THR A 289 -0.30 12.23 -9.99
CA THR A 289 -1.18 13.18 -10.67
C THR A 289 -1.93 12.59 -11.88
N LEU A 290 -1.63 11.34 -12.28
CA LEU A 290 -2.22 10.67 -13.44
C LEU A 290 -3.75 10.62 -13.42
N ALA A 291 -4.33 10.33 -12.25
CA ALA A 291 -5.78 10.28 -12.11
C ALA A 291 -6.41 11.66 -12.33
N ALA A 292 -5.80 12.74 -11.83
CA ALA A 292 -6.27 14.11 -12.03
C ALA A 292 -6.10 14.57 -13.48
N ALA A 293 -5.02 14.14 -14.16
CA ALA A 293 -4.81 14.43 -15.56
C ALA A 293 -5.87 13.76 -16.45
N ALA A 294 -6.27 12.53 -16.14
CA ALA A 294 -7.33 11.81 -16.84
C ALA A 294 -8.73 12.34 -16.51
N SER A 295 -8.99 12.65 -15.26
CA SER A 295 -10.27 13.15 -14.74
C SER A 295 -10.03 14.20 -13.64
N PRO A 296 -10.18 15.51 -13.93
CA PRO A 296 -9.91 16.57 -12.94
C PRO A 296 -10.77 16.50 -11.68
N SER A 297 -11.91 15.80 -11.72
CA SER A 297 -12.79 15.58 -10.57
C SER A 297 -12.41 14.37 -9.72
N SER A 298 -11.27 13.74 -9.98
CA SER A 298 -10.80 12.55 -9.26
C SER A 298 -10.73 12.78 -7.75
N ILE A 299 -11.14 11.77 -6.99
CA ILE A 299 -11.11 11.77 -5.53
C ILE A 299 -9.92 10.92 -5.08
N TYR A 300 -8.97 11.53 -4.40
CA TYR A 300 -7.77 10.87 -3.86
C TYR A 300 -8.06 10.35 -2.45
N PHE A 301 -8.44 9.08 -2.35
CA PHE A 301 -8.90 8.48 -1.10
C PHE A 301 -7.85 8.52 0.02
N ASN A 302 -6.59 8.28 -0.33
CA ASN A 302 -5.45 8.25 0.60
C ASN A 302 -4.58 9.52 0.52
N GLY A 303 -5.04 10.59 -0.11
CA GLY A 303 -4.26 11.81 -0.33
C GLY A 303 -3.47 11.79 -1.64
N ASP A 304 -2.79 12.88 -1.96
CA ASP A 304 -2.10 13.12 -3.22
C ASP A 304 -0.71 13.75 -3.00
N LEU A 305 0.09 13.81 -4.06
CA LEU A 305 1.44 14.39 -4.03
C LEU A 305 1.45 15.91 -3.99
N THR A 306 0.36 16.57 -4.41
CA THR A 306 0.30 18.02 -4.56
C THR A 306 0.04 18.75 -3.24
N HIS A 307 -0.26 18.01 -2.18
CA HIS A 307 -0.60 18.59 -0.89
C HIS A 307 0.23 18.02 0.25
N TYR A 308 0.49 18.86 1.23
CA TYR A 308 1.02 18.48 2.54
C TYR A 308 0.36 19.32 3.63
N VAL A 309 0.45 18.89 4.86
CA VAL A 309 -0.32 19.43 5.98
C VAL A 309 0.60 19.76 7.12
N ASP A 310 0.54 21.00 7.61
CA ASP A 310 1.08 21.31 8.92
C ASP A 310 0.16 20.78 10.01
N VAL A 311 0.57 19.72 10.68
CA VAL A 311 -0.26 18.99 11.66
C VAL A 311 -0.55 19.84 12.90
N GLU A 312 0.38 20.69 13.30
CA GLU A 312 0.21 21.55 14.48
C GLU A 312 -0.76 22.70 14.21
N ASN A 313 -0.57 23.40 13.10
CA ASN A 313 -1.37 24.58 12.75
C ASN A 313 -2.60 24.24 11.92
N LYS A 314 -2.77 22.97 11.51
CA LYS A 314 -3.90 22.48 10.68
C LYS A 314 -4.01 23.19 9.33
N ASN A 315 -2.91 23.66 8.79
CA ASN A 315 -2.86 24.33 7.50
C ASN A 315 -2.66 23.29 6.39
N ASP A 316 -3.50 23.37 5.36
CA ASP A 316 -3.26 22.68 4.07
C ASP A 316 -2.34 23.55 3.22
N LEU A 317 -1.27 22.94 2.73
CA LEU A 317 -0.24 23.58 1.91
C LEU A 317 -0.18 22.84 0.57
N GLN A 318 0.11 23.55 -0.51
CA GLN A 318 0.12 23.01 -1.85
C GLN A 318 1.50 23.12 -2.50
N VAL A 319 1.88 22.10 -3.24
CA VAL A 319 3.05 22.11 -4.13
C VAL A 319 2.54 22.35 -5.54
N ASP A 320 2.95 23.46 -6.13
CA ASP A 320 2.66 23.77 -7.51
C ASP A 320 3.69 23.07 -8.41
N ASP A 321 3.26 22.59 -9.56
CA ASP A 321 4.10 22.04 -10.62
C ASP A 321 5.13 20.96 -10.18
N LEU A 322 4.62 19.81 -9.77
CA LEU A 322 5.45 18.67 -9.36
C LEU A 322 6.43 18.18 -10.42
N LEU A 323 6.05 18.31 -11.71
CA LEU A 323 6.86 17.78 -12.82
C LEU A 323 8.14 18.60 -13.06
N SER A 324 8.16 19.88 -12.67
CA SER A 324 9.34 20.74 -12.77
C SER A 324 10.00 21.03 -11.42
N LEU A 325 9.57 20.38 -10.35
CA LEU A 325 10.05 20.64 -9.00
C LEU A 325 11.51 20.19 -8.82
N ASP A 326 12.36 21.11 -8.38
CA ASP A 326 13.70 20.77 -7.88
C ASP A 326 13.58 20.20 -6.46
N LEU A 327 13.67 18.88 -6.34
CA LEU A 327 13.50 18.20 -5.05
C LEU A 327 14.53 18.64 -3.99
N PRO A 328 15.84 18.68 -4.27
CA PRO A 328 16.82 19.19 -3.32
C PRO A 328 16.52 20.62 -2.83
N ALA A 329 16.17 21.54 -3.74
CA ALA A 329 15.85 22.91 -3.40
C ALA A 329 14.56 23.03 -2.57
N PHE A 330 13.54 22.23 -2.89
CA PHE A 330 12.31 22.18 -2.09
C PHE A 330 12.60 21.86 -0.61
N PHE A 331 13.44 20.88 -0.35
CA PHE A 331 13.78 20.50 1.04
C PHE A 331 14.70 21.50 1.69
N ALA A 332 15.69 22.04 0.96
CA ALA A 332 16.68 22.94 1.53
C ALA A 332 16.11 24.33 1.87
N ASP A 333 15.16 24.81 1.08
CA ASP A 333 14.66 26.19 1.16
C ASP A 333 13.22 26.22 1.68
N ARG A 334 12.28 25.59 0.98
CA ARG A 334 10.86 25.71 1.30
C ARG A 334 10.50 24.96 2.56
N LEU A 335 10.74 23.66 2.61
CA LEU A 335 10.44 22.85 3.81
C LEU A 335 11.23 23.31 5.01
N ALA A 336 12.48 23.75 4.80
CA ALA A 336 13.33 24.32 5.87
C ALA A 336 12.74 25.58 6.49
N GLY A 337 12.04 26.40 5.71
CA GLY A 337 11.35 27.59 6.19
C GLY A 337 10.05 27.30 6.93
N GLU A 338 9.42 26.15 6.66
CA GLU A 338 8.12 25.77 7.20
C GLU A 338 8.21 24.82 8.41
N LEU A 339 9.28 24.02 8.52
CA LEU A 339 9.45 23.04 9.59
C LEU A 339 10.08 23.67 10.84
N SER A 340 9.39 23.57 11.97
CA SER A 340 9.93 23.97 13.30
C SER A 340 9.53 22.92 14.35
N LEU A 341 10.52 22.18 14.85
CA LEU A 341 10.32 21.14 15.88
C LEU A 341 10.67 21.64 17.28
N GLU A 342 11.18 22.87 17.42
CA GLU A 342 11.65 23.46 18.68
C GLU A 342 11.26 24.95 18.73
N GLY A 343 11.06 25.47 19.92
CA GLY A 343 10.76 26.90 20.15
C GLY A 343 9.27 27.18 20.40
N ASP A 344 8.90 28.45 20.39
CA ASP A 344 7.57 28.92 20.76
C ASP A 344 6.51 28.65 19.67
N ARG A 345 6.93 28.40 18.46
CA ARG A 345 6.04 28.09 17.33
C ARG A 345 6.44 26.76 16.70
N LEU A 346 5.70 25.73 17.05
CA LEU A 346 5.82 24.43 16.41
C LEU A 346 5.14 24.46 15.03
N ALA A 347 5.77 23.84 14.04
CA ALA A 347 5.22 23.62 12.72
C ALA A 347 5.74 22.28 12.18
N VAL A 348 4.85 21.37 11.89
CA VAL A 348 5.17 19.99 11.51
C VAL A 348 4.49 19.65 10.18
N PRO A 349 5.04 20.11 9.04
CA PRO A 349 4.54 19.77 7.73
C PRO A 349 4.82 18.30 7.41
N ILE A 350 3.77 17.58 7.00
CA ILE A 350 3.84 16.19 6.55
C ILE A 350 3.17 16.04 5.18
N PRO A 351 3.66 15.16 4.30
CA PRO A 351 2.99 14.88 3.04
C PRO A 351 1.57 14.36 3.26
N SER A 352 0.68 14.67 2.34
CA SER A 352 -0.73 14.23 2.40
C SER A 352 -0.87 12.76 2.03
N PHE A 353 -0.17 11.89 2.76
CA PHE A 353 -0.26 10.44 2.65
C PHE A 353 -1.05 9.85 3.81
N MET A 354 -1.97 8.97 3.44
CA MET A 354 -2.64 8.13 4.42
C MET A 354 -2.02 6.73 4.35
N PRO A 355 -1.30 6.29 5.39
CA PRO A 355 -0.74 4.94 5.39
C PRO A 355 -1.87 3.89 5.32
N PRO A 356 -1.62 2.69 4.76
CA PRO A 356 -2.61 1.62 4.62
C PRO A 356 -2.92 0.96 5.97
N LEU A 357 -3.53 1.71 6.87
CA LEU A 357 -3.95 1.27 8.20
C LEU A 357 -5.41 0.86 8.21
N LYS A 358 -5.75 -0.14 9.03
CA LYS A 358 -7.16 -0.51 9.28
C LYS A 358 -7.96 0.65 9.86
N LEU A 359 -7.36 1.38 10.80
CA LEU A 359 -7.89 2.63 11.33
C LEU A 359 -7.06 3.77 10.77
N LYS A 360 -7.64 4.53 9.85
CA LYS A 360 -6.95 5.65 9.21
C LYS A 360 -7.00 6.88 10.09
N PRO A 361 -5.86 7.49 10.39
CA PRO A 361 -5.81 8.69 11.22
C PRO A 361 -6.40 9.88 10.46
N VAL A 362 -7.34 10.57 11.08
CA VAL A 362 -7.87 11.84 10.56
C VAL A 362 -6.97 12.97 11.03
N ILE A 363 -6.07 13.40 10.18
CA ILE A 363 -5.11 14.48 10.50
C ILE A 363 -5.72 15.85 10.22
N THR A 364 -6.51 15.94 9.15
CA THR A 364 -7.18 17.19 8.73
C THR A 364 -8.61 16.96 8.27
N GLY A 365 -9.39 18.04 8.18
CA GLY A 365 -10.75 18.02 7.63
C GLY A 365 -10.81 17.59 6.16
N ARG A 366 -9.73 17.76 5.41
CA ARG A 366 -9.61 17.33 4.01
C ARG A 366 -9.94 15.84 3.83
N TYR A 367 -9.39 14.97 4.67
CA TYR A 367 -9.68 13.53 4.58
C TYR A 367 -11.15 13.21 4.87
N VAL A 368 -11.76 13.88 5.83
CA VAL A 368 -13.20 13.71 6.12
C VAL A 368 -14.02 14.05 4.90
N THR A 369 -13.72 15.18 4.24
CA THR A 369 -14.41 15.61 3.02
C THR A 369 -14.21 14.62 1.88
N THR A 370 -12.98 14.13 1.67
CA THR A 370 -12.65 13.15 0.64
C THR A 370 -13.41 11.84 0.86
N TRP A 371 -13.42 11.32 2.09
CA TRP A 371 -14.14 10.09 2.41
C TRP A 371 -15.65 10.24 2.31
N TYR A 372 -16.20 11.39 2.72
CA TYR A 372 -17.62 11.69 2.51
C TYR A 372 -17.98 11.69 1.02
N ARG A 373 -17.20 12.38 0.18
CA ARG A 373 -17.40 12.39 -1.28
C ARG A 373 -17.30 10.98 -1.88
N THR A 374 -16.33 10.17 -1.43
CA THR A 374 -16.21 8.78 -1.85
C THR A 374 -17.43 7.96 -1.45
N ALA A 375 -17.88 8.06 -0.21
CA ALA A 375 -19.04 7.34 0.29
C ALA A 375 -20.30 7.71 -0.50
N GLU A 376 -20.49 9.01 -0.79
CA GLU A 376 -21.59 9.51 -1.59
C GLU A 376 -21.52 8.99 -3.04
N ALA A 377 -20.35 9.04 -3.68
CA ALA A 377 -20.15 8.51 -5.04
C ALA A 377 -20.46 7.01 -5.10
N ILE A 378 -19.90 6.21 -4.19
CA ILE A 378 -20.17 4.79 -4.10
C ILE A 378 -21.64 4.50 -3.83
N HIS A 379 -22.27 5.23 -2.92
CA HIS A 379 -23.69 5.03 -2.58
C HIS A 379 -24.63 5.26 -3.77
N ARG A 380 -24.34 6.27 -4.59
CA ARG A 380 -25.16 6.66 -5.75
C ARG A 380 -24.84 5.85 -7.02
N ALA A 381 -23.72 5.13 -7.04
CA ALA A 381 -23.28 4.38 -8.21
C ALA A 381 -24.27 3.26 -8.56
N SER A 382 -24.58 3.11 -9.85
CA SER A 382 -25.22 1.94 -10.41
C SER A 382 -24.19 0.90 -10.87
N ARG A 383 -22.96 1.34 -11.15
CA ARG A 383 -21.82 0.49 -11.53
C ARG A 383 -20.56 0.93 -10.83
N ILE A 384 -19.76 -0.03 -10.35
CA ILE A 384 -18.47 0.21 -9.72
C ILE A 384 -17.44 -0.69 -10.39
N LEU A 385 -16.43 -0.07 -11.03
CA LEU A 385 -15.28 -0.76 -11.60
C LEU A 385 -14.10 -0.64 -10.64
N ILE A 386 -13.47 -1.75 -10.28
CA ILE A 386 -12.30 -1.80 -9.41
C ILE A 386 -11.12 -2.34 -10.23
N LEU A 387 -10.17 -1.47 -10.52
CA LEU A 387 -9.05 -1.72 -11.43
C LEU A 387 -7.72 -1.61 -10.68
N GLY A 388 -6.92 -2.67 -10.71
CA GLY A 388 -5.58 -2.67 -10.10
C GLY A 388 -5.55 -2.44 -8.59
N HIS A 389 -6.69 -2.63 -7.91
CA HIS A 389 -6.83 -2.51 -6.45
C HIS A 389 -7.18 -3.85 -5.83
N THR A 390 -6.44 -4.26 -4.84
CA THR A 390 -6.76 -5.42 -4.02
C THR A 390 -7.68 -5.00 -2.88
N LEU A 391 -8.84 -5.63 -2.76
CA LEU A 391 -9.78 -5.38 -1.67
C LEU A 391 -9.22 -5.97 -0.36
N HIS A 392 -8.24 -5.31 0.21
CA HIS A 392 -7.48 -5.80 1.35
C HIS A 392 -8.00 -5.24 2.69
N GLY A 393 -7.66 -5.93 3.78
CA GLY A 393 -8.07 -5.53 5.14
C GLY A 393 -7.56 -4.16 5.62
N GLY A 394 -6.60 -3.53 4.90
CA GLY A 394 -6.11 -2.18 5.18
C GLY A 394 -7.08 -1.06 4.81
N ASP A 395 -8.06 -1.34 3.94
CA ASP A 395 -9.03 -0.35 3.47
C ASP A 395 -10.44 -0.60 4.02
N ALA A 396 -10.54 -0.91 5.31
CA ALA A 396 -11.78 -1.29 5.97
C ALA A 396 -12.92 -0.25 5.76
N PHE A 397 -12.61 1.05 5.79
CA PHE A 397 -13.61 2.09 5.54
C PHE A 397 -14.17 2.05 4.13
N PHE A 398 -13.31 1.88 3.13
CA PHE A 398 -13.74 1.74 1.74
C PHE A 398 -14.53 0.45 1.53
N ASN A 399 -14.09 -0.65 2.11
CA ASN A 399 -14.78 -1.93 2.06
C ASN A 399 -16.19 -1.85 2.68
N ASP A 400 -16.36 -1.05 3.77
CA ASP A 400 -17.67 -0.78 4.36
C ASP A 400 -18.57 0.03 3.41
N MET A 401 -18.02 1.03 2.72
CA MET A 401 -18.76 1.80 1.71
C MET A 401 -19.24 0.90 0.56
N LEU A 402 -18.39 -0.02 0.08
CA LEU A 402 -18.77 -1.01 -0.95
C LEU A 402 -19.87 -1.95 -0.46
N ARG A 403 -19.79 -2.44 0.79
CA ARG A 403 -20.82 -3.30 1.39
C ARG A 403 -22.15 -2.59 1.56
N ALA A 404 -22.13 -1.29 1.87
CA ALA A 404 -23.33 -0.49 2.02
C ALA A 404 -24.12 -0.34 0.71
N ASN A 405 -23.45 -0.30 -0.45
CA ASN A 405 -24.11 -0.29 -1.74
C ASN A 405 -24.51 -1.73 -2.13
N ARG A 406 -25.82 -2.01 -2.10
CA ARG A 406 -26.37 -3.34 -2.40
C ARG A 406 -26.96 -3.46 -3.80
N HIS A 407 -27.00 -2.39 -4.58
CA HIS A 407 -27.67 -2.36 -5.89
C HIS A 407 -26.72 -2.23 -7.07
N ALA A 408 -25.53 -1.64 -6.88
CA ALA A 408 -24.58 -1.47 -7.97
C ALA A 408 -24.07 -2.81 -8.52
N GLU A 409 -23.87 -2.86 -9.82
CA GLU A 409 -23.01 -3.86 -10.45
C GLU A 409 -21.56 -3.58 -10.07
N ILE A 410 -20.84 -4.59 -9.58
CA ILE A 410 -19.44 -4.46 -9.19
C ILE A 410 -18.58 -5.33 -10.11
N ILE A 411 -17.61 -4.74 -10.77
CA ILE A 411 -16.66 -5.41 -11.65
C ILE A 411 -15.27 -5.23 -11.06
N VAL A 412 -14.60 -6.33 -10.77
CA VAL A 412 -13.25 -6.33 -10.20
C VAL A 412 -12.30 -6.98 -11.19
N VAL A 413 -11.22 -6.31 -11.50
CA VAL A 413 -10.18 -6.81 -12.41
C VAL A 413 -8.91 -7.08 -11.63
N GLY A 414 -8.42 -8.32 -11.72
CA GLY A 414 -7.18 -8.76 -11.09
C GLY A 414 -6.43 -9.74 -12.00
N ARG A 415 -5.12 -9.87 -11.82
CA ARG A 415 -4.31 -10.81 -12.61
C ARG A 415 -4.58 -12.28 -12.21
N ASP A 416 -4.67 -12.54 -10.92
CA ASP A 416 -4.97 -13.87 -10.35
C ASP A 416 -6.44 -13.97 -9.98
N LEU A 417 -7.19 -14.82 -10.73
CA LEU A 417 -8.61 -15.01 -10.49
C LEU A 417 -8.93 -15.57 -9.11
N ALA A 418 -8.11 -16.50 -8.61
CA ALA A 418 -8.37 -17.15 -7.33
C ALA A 418 -8.16 -16.18 -6.16
N ALA A 419 -7.07 -15.43 -6.18
CA ALA A 419 -6.77 -14.41 -5.19
C ALA A 419 -7.82 -13.29 -5.20
N ALA A 420 -8.13 -12.72 -6.38
CA ALA A 420 -9.13 -11.68 -6.52
C ALA A 420 -10.53 -12.14 -6.08
N CYS A 421 -10.94 -13.37 -6.42
CA CYS A 421 -12.20 -13.93 -5.95
C CYS A 421 -12.24 -14.10 -4.43
N ASN A 422 -11.15 -14.56 -3.82
CA ASN A 422 -11.07 -14.70 -2.38
C ASN A 422 -11.22 -13.35 -1.67
N ASP A 423 -10.50 -12.33 -2.12
CA ASP A 423 -10.56 -10.97 -1.55
C ASP A 423 -11.95 -10.35 -1.69
N VAL A 424 -12.57 -10.51 -2.86
CA VAL A 424 -13.94 -10.05 -3.14
C VAL A 424 -14.95 -10.76 -2.24
N CYS A 425 -14.86 -12.10 -2.12
CA CYS A 425 -15.77 -12.88 -1.27
C CYS A 425 -15.64 -12.48 0.21
N LEU A 426 -14.43 -12.31 0.71
CA LEU A 426 -14.20 -11.85 2.08
C LEU A 426 -14.72 -10.44 2.30
N THR A 427 -14.44 -9.52 1.36
CA THR A 427 -14.82 -8.11 1.47
C THR A 427 -16.33 -7.93 1.39
N LEU A 428 -17.00 -8.56 0.43
CA LEU A 428 -18.42 -8.37 0.18
C LEU A 428 -19.29 -9.43 0.88
N GLN A 429 -18.68 -10.30 1.69
CA GLN A 429 -19.35 -11.38 2.44
C GLN A 429 -20.13 -12.32 1.51
N LEU A 430 -19.52 -12.70 0.39
CA LEU A 430 -20.08 -13.61 -0.60
C LEU A 430 -19.63 -15.05 -0.32
N SER A 431 -20.44 -16.02 -0.76
CA SER A 431 -20.05 -17.42 -0.69
C SER A 431 -19.00 -17.75 -1.78
N PRO A 432 -17.81 -18.22 -1.43
CA PRO A 432 -16.75 -18.49 -2.41
C PRO A 432 -17.09 -19.66 -3.35
N THR A 433 -18.09 -20.49 -3.01
CA THR A 433 -18.52 -21.65 -3.79
C THR A 433 -19.75 -21.39 -4.66
N ARG A 434 -20.43 -20.25 -4.47
CA ARG A 434 -21.64 -19.89 -5.22
C ARG A 434 -21.32 -18.88 -6.31
N TYR A 435 -20.83 -19.35 -7.45
CA TYR A 435 -20.54 -18.51 -8.60
C TYR A 435 -20.92 -19.22 -9.91
N THR A 436 -21.09 -18.41 -10.95
CA THR A 436 -21.18 -18.89 -12.32
C THR A 436 -19.88 -18.56 -13.04
N GLN A 437 -19.27 -19.55 -13.66
CA GLN A 437 -18.10 -19.32 -14.52
C GLN A 437 -18.55 -18.73 -15.84
N ILE A 438 -17.95 -17.61 -16.23
CA ILE A 438 -18.27 -16.88 -17.46
C ILE A 438 -16.99 -16.45 -18.15
N THR A 439 -17.13 -15.91 -19.35
CA THR A 439 -16.04 -15.25 -20.09
C THR A 439 -16.46 -13.82 -20.40
N VAL A 440 -15.58 -12.86 -20.14
CA VAL A 440 -15.80 -11.45 -20.40
C VAL A 440 -14.67 -10.95 -21.29
N GLN A 441 -14.98 -10.42 -22.47
CA GLN A 441 -14.01 -9.99 -23.48
C GLN A 441 -12.91 -11.03 -23.79
N GLY A 442 -13.27 -12.33 -23.75
CA GLY A 442 -12.32 -13.42 -23.97
C GLY A 442 -11.55 -13.88 -22.71
N HIS A 443 -11.69 -13.19 -21.59
CA HIS A 443 -10.98 -13.49 -20.34
C HIS A 443 -11.82 -14.32 -19.37
N PRO A 444 -11.20 -15.22 -18.59
CA PRO A 444 -11.92 -16.02 -17.59
C PRO A 444 -12.44 -15.13 -16.47
N ALA A 445 -13.68 -15.37 -16.07
CA ALA A 445 -14.34 -14.59 -15.04
C ALA A 445 -15.28 -15.44 -14.18
N ARG A 446 -15.56 -14.98 -12.96
CA ARG A 446 -16.57 -15.54 -12.07
C ARG A 446 -17.61 -14.48 -11.70
N LYS A 447 -18.88 -14.87 -11.77
CA LYS A 447 -20.00 -14.00 -11.41
C LYS A 447 -20.69 -14.50 -10.15
N TYR A 448 -20.83 -13.63 -9.16
CA TYR A 448 -21.46 -13.88 -7.86
C TYR A 448 -22.77 -13.08 -7.76
N ASP A 449 -23.85 -13.73 -7.30
CA ASP A 449 -25.16 -13.12 -7.01
C ASP A 449 -25.71 -12.22 -8.13
N ASN A 450 -25.36 -12.51 -9.39
CA ASN A 450 -25.69 -11.73 -10.59
C ASN A 450 -25.24 -10.26 -10.57
N ARG A 451 -24.49 -9.84 -9.55
CA ARG A 451 -24.09 -8.45 -9.31
C ARG A 451 -22.58 -8.23 -9.32
N VAL A 452 -21.81 -9.18 -8.87
CA VAL A 452 -20.36 -9.04 -8.75
C VAL A 452 -19.66 -9.91 -9.77
N THR A 453 -18.84 -9.32 -10.61
CA THR A 453 -18.03 -10.02 -11.61
C THR A 453 -16.56 -9.83 -11.32
N VAL A 454 -15.80 -10.91 -11.21
CA VAL A 454 -14.33 -10.89 -11.05
C VAL A 454 -13.72 -11.42 -12.34
N ILE A 455 -12.86 -10.63 -12.97
CA ILE A 455 -12.21 -10.92 -14.26
C ILE A 455 -10.72 -11.09 -14.03
N ALA A 456 -10.15 -12.16 -14.58
CA ALA A 456 -8.70 -12.39 -14.54
C ALA A 456 -8.07 -11.95 -15.86
N THR A 457 -7.39 -10.81 -15.85
CA THR A 457 -6.67 -10.31 -17.01
C THR A 457 -5.70 -9.20 -16.63
N ASP A 458 -4.81 -8.87 -17.56
CA ASP A 458 -4.02 -7.66 -17.51
C ASP A 458 -4.90 -6.44 -17.85
N LEU A 459 -4.67 -5.33 -17.15
CA LEU A 459 -5.44 -4.10 -17.35
C LEU A 459 -5.28 -3.52 -18.77
N HIS A 460 -4.16 -3.79 -19.46
CA HIS A 460 -3.93 -3.36 -20.83
C HIS A 460 -4.82 -4.10 -21.86
N ALA A 461 -5.35 -5.27 -21.51
CA ALA A 461 -6.13 -6.09 -22.43
C ALA A 461 -7.62 -5.78 -22.40
N LEU A 462 -8.08 -4.86 -21.53
CA LEU A 462 -9.51 -4.54 -21.37
C LEU A 462 -9.94 -3.30 -22.14
N ASP A 463 -11.06 -3.43 -22.84
CA ASP A 463 -11.84 -2.29 -23.31
C ASP A 463 -12.89 -1.92 -22.26
N LEU A 464 -12.75 -0.71 -21.70
CA LEU A 464 -13.65 -0.22 -20.65
C LEU A 464 -14.88 0.49 -21.21
N THR A 465 -14.98 0.70 -22.53
CA THR A 465 -15.99 1.53 -23.18
C THR A 465 -17.41 1.17 -22.76
N ASP A 466 -17.77 -0.11 -22.82
CA ASP A 466 -19.12 -0.59 -22.46
C ASP A 466 -19.47 -0.37 -20.99
N TRP A 467 -18.47 -0.21 -20.13
CA TRP A 467 -18.68 -0.02 -18.69
C TRP A 467 -18.64 1.46 -18.28
N LEU A 468 -18.10 2.31 -19.12
CA LEU A 468 -17.99 3.75 -18.88
C LEU A 468 -19.16 4.56 -19.44
N GLU A 469 -20.04 3.92 -20.21
CA GLU A 469 -21.32 4.46 -20.69
C GLU A 469 -22.41 4.26 -19.61
#